data_18ef33e90e4b5d2921536530b3fa16ab
#
_entry.id   18ef33e90e4b5d2921536530b3fa16ab
#
_cell.length_a   1.000
_cell.length_b   1.000
_cell.length_c   1.000
_cell.angle_alpha   90.00
_cell.angle_beta   90.00
_cell.angle_gamma   90.00
#
_symmetry.space_group_name_H-M   'P 1'
#
loop_
_entity.id
_entity.type
_entity.pdbx_description
1 polymer ?
#
loop_
_entity_poly.entity_id
_entity_poly.type
_entity_poly.pdbx_seq_one_letter_code
_entity_poly.pdbx_strand_id
1 'polypeptide(L)'
;CSSVPVLAEPNAGLPELVDGKTVFRLPPEPFAEKTAAFVGMGARLVGGCCGTTPDHIAALRRAVDAVGPCPAPAVTPSGIVLTTRTRLVRVSPAEPFKIIGERINPTGKKDLQAELQAGEYGLAMRFASEQVALGAPILDVNVGAPMVDEALLLPELVQRLTGKYAEPLSLDSSHAEAIAAALPFCPGSPLVNSISGEADRMEHLGPLCRQWGAPFILLPIQGRKLPVKAADRIAIIENMLDKAAMLGIPRRLVLVDVLALAVASKAEAAREGLETIRWCAAHGLATTIGLSNISFGLPARELVNTTFLSMAMGAGLSSCIANPSSGRLREAKAAGDVLMGHDRDAAAFVNGYAMWTPGNGGTADAAAFARATAQTVEEAVVLGDRESVVGLVEKELEAGADPFELVRGRLIPAITEVGSKYERREYFLPQLLRSAETMQTAFARLKPLLEREANAEAQKIIVVATVEGDIHDIGKNIVSLMLGNHGFKVVDLGKDVKAEAIVEAAVAHKADLIGLSALMTTTMVRMRDTVDLVKQRGLGVDVMVGGAVVTPAFAESIGANYSSDAVDAVRLAKSLIAARKNQ
;
A
#
# COMPACT_ATOMS: atom_id res chain seq x y z
N CYS A 1 -11.49 4.96 -11.20
CA CYS A 1 -12.68 5.74 -11.39
C CYS A 1 -12.49 6.67 -12.58
N SER A 2 -13.27 6.47 -13.64
CA SER A 2 -13.21 7.27 -14.87
C SER A 2 -14.20 8.43 -14.80
N SER A 3 -13.81 9.60 -15.30
CA SER A 3 -14.72 10.73 -15.49
C SER A 3 -15.53 10.67 -16.78
N VAL A 4 -15.15 9.73 -17.67
CA VAL A 4 -15.88 9.44 -18.90
C VAL A 4 -16.61 8.10 -18.77
N PRO A 5 -17.69 7.88 -19.50
CA PRO A 5 -18.39 6.60 -19.52
C PRO A 5 -17.43 5.46 -19.88
N VAL A 6 -17.46 4.39 -19.09
CA VAL A 6 -16.67 3.18 -19.34
C VAL A 6 -17.54 2.20 -20.13
N LEU A 7 -17.01 1.69 -21.25
CA LEU A 7 -17.59 0.63 -22.04
C LEU A 7 -16.89 -0.70 -21.69
N ALA A 8 -17.65 -1.76 -21.47
CA ALA A 8 -17.15 -3.12 -21.29
C ALA A 8 -17.75 -4.04 -22.35
N GLU A 9 -16.89 -4.64 -23.19
CA GLU A 9 -17.25 -5.54 -24.28
C GLU A 9 -16.46 -6.86 -24.20
N PRO A 10 -16.79 -7.76 -23.27
CA PRO A 10 -16.11 -9.04 -23.17
C PRO A 10 -16.43 -9.98 -24.34
N ASN A 11 -15.52 -10.92 -24.60
CA ASN A 11 -15.78 -12.04 -25.50
C ASN A 11 -16.73 -13.06 -24.85
N ALA A 12 -17.40 -13.86 -25.66
CA ALA A 12 -18.20 -15.00 -25.20
C ALA A 12 -17.32 -16.19 -24.74
N GLY A 13 -16.43 -15.93 -23.76
CA GLY A 13 -15.46 -16.88 -23.23
C GLY A 13 -14.09 -16.78 -23.91
N LEU A 14 -13.22 -17.75 -23.59
CA LEU A 14 -11.90 -17.87 -24.22
C LEU A 14 -12.04 -18.50 -25.63
N PRO A 15 -11.21 -18.09 -26.60
CA PRO A 15 -11.20 -18.70 -27.93
C PRO A 15 -10.60 -20.11 -27.84
N GLU A 16 -11.29 -21.08 -28.46
CA GLU A 16 -10.81 -22.44 -28.68
C GLU A 16 -10.64 -22.67 -30.18
N LEU A 17 -9.60 -23.43 -30.59
CA LEU A 17 -9.41 -23.83 -31.97
C LEU A 17 -10.03 -25.22 -32.17
N VAL A 18 -11.12 -25.29 -32.92
CA VAL A 18 -11.81 -26.55 -33.24
C VAL A 18 -11.87 -26.67 -34.76
N ASP A 19 -11.27 -27.73 -35.32
CA ASP A 19 -11.20 -27.98 -36.77
C ASP A 19 -10.68 -26.77 -37.57
N GLY A 20 -9.66 -26.07 -37.03
CA GLY A 20 -9.07 -24.91 -37.69
C GLY A 20 -9.91 -23.61 -37.60
N LYS A 21 -11.04 -23.63 -36.89
CA LYS A 21 -11.91 -22.47 -36.66
C LYS A 21 -11.89 -22.04 -35.21
N THR A 22 -11.86 -20.73 -34.97
CA THR A 22 -11.99 -20.16 -33.62
C THR A 22 -13.45 -20.25 -33.17
N VAL A 23 -13.68 -20.91 -32.04
CA VAL A 23 -15.00 -21.11 -31.40
C VAL A 23 -15.00 -20.48 -30.01
N PHE A 24 -16.11 -19.86 -29.65
CA PHE A 24 -16.37 -19.32 -28.31
C PHE A 24 -17.54 -20.09 -27.69
N ARG A 25 -17.38 -20.63 -26.50
CA ARG A 25 -18.33 -21.59 -25.90
C ARG A 25 -19.16 -21.07 -24.75
N LEU A 26 -18.95 -19.83 -24.31
CA LEU A 26 -19.72 -19.29 -23.18
C LEU A 26 -21.17 -19.05 -23.63
N PRO A 27 -22.17 -19.69 -23.00
CA PRO A 27 -23.58 -19.51 -23.38
C PRO A 27 -24.12 -18.11 -23.04
N PRO A 28 -25.28 -17.69 -23.62
CA PRO A 28 -25.86 -16.36 -23.42
C PRO A 28 -26.13 -15.98 -21.97
N GLU A 29 -26.71 -16.86 -21.13
CA GLU A 29 -27.08 -16.57 -19.76
C GLU A 29 -25.87 -16.36 -18.86
N PRO A 30 -24.87 -17.24 -18.77
CA PRO A 30 -23.65 -17.02 -18.02
C PRO A 30 -22.83 -15.80 -18.50
N PHE A 31 -22.85 -15.53 -19.81
CA PHE A 31 -22.24 -14.32 -20.37
C PHE A 31 -22.95 -13.07 -19.83
N ALA A 32 -24.28 -13.05 -19.88
CA ALA A 32 -25.10 -11.91 -19.46
C ALA A 32 -24.92 -11.62 -17.98
N GLU A 33 -24.94 -12.65 -17.11
CA GLU A 33 -24.73 -12.53 -15.66
C GLU A 33 -23.37 -11.87 -15.34
N LYS A 34 -22.29 -12.42 -15.93
CA LYS A 34 -20.95 -11.88 -15.69
C LYS A 34 -20.76 -10.47 -16.25
N THR A 35 -21.34 -10.18 -17.41
CA THR A 35 -21.22 -8.87 -18.06
C THR A 35 -22.06 -7.81 -17.34
N ALA A 36 -23.25 -8.16 -16.86
CA ALA A 36 -24.10 -7.26 -16.08
C ALA A 36 -23.44 -6.82 -14.76
N ALA A 37 -22.56 -7.65 -14.17
CA ALA A 37 -21.79 -7.28 -12.99
C ALA A 37 -20.91 -6.03 -13.20
N PHE A 38 -20.44 -5.76 -14.41
CA PHE A 38 -19.68 -4.55 -14.72
C PHE A 38 -20.48 -3.26 -14.52
N VAL A 39 -21.80 -3.33 -14.66
CA VAL A 39 -22.69 -2.18 -14.37
C VAL A 39 -22.56 -1.79 -12.88
N GLY A 40 -22.57 -2.79 -11.99
CA GLY A 40 -22.35 -2.58 -10.55
C GLY A 40 -20.95 -2.01 -10.22
N MET A 41 -19.96 -2.28 -11.06
CA MET A 41 -18.60 -1.73 -10.96
C MET A 41 -18.48 -0.32 -11.57
N GLY A 42 -19.54 0.21 -12.18
CA GLY A 42 -19.60 1.56 -12.73
C GLY A 42 -19.49 1.66 -14.25
N ALA A 43 -19.52 0.54 -15.00
CA ALA A 43 -19.63 0.61 -16.45
C ALA A 43 -20.97 1.27 -16.85
N ARG A 44 -20.93 2.15 -17.85
CA ARG A 44 -22.10 2.85 -18.39
C ARG A 44 -22.62 2.27 -19.67
N LEU A 45 -21.78 1.55 -20.35
CA LEU A 45 -22.07 0.83 -21.59
C LEU A 45 -21.57 -0.59 -21.41
N VAL A 46 -22.38 -1.56 -21.76
CA VAL A 46 -21.95 -2.97 -21.80
C VAL A 46 -22.42 -3.58 -23.10
N GLY A 47 -21.61 -4.44 -23.65
CA GLY A 47 -21.85 -5.08 -24.92
C GLY A 47 -21.17 -6.45 -24.99
N GLY A 48 -20.92 -6.89 -26.19
CA GLY A 48 -20.18 -8.12 -26.45
C GLY A 48 -19.27 -7.96 -27.63
N CYS A 49 -18.18 -8.73 -27.65
CA CYS A 49 -17.20 -8.76 -28.73
C CYS A 49 -17.20 -10.13 -29.38
N CYS A 50 -16.05 -10.76 -29.53
CA CYS A 50 -15.90 -12.03 -30.28
C CYS A 50 -16.74 -13.16 -29.68
N GLY A 51 -17.43 -13.89 -30.55
CA GLY A 51 -18.28 -15.03 -30.20
C GLY A 51 -19.66 -14.68 -29.67
N THR A 52 -19.99 -13.39 -29.44
CA THR A 52 -21.33 -12.99 -29.05
C THR A 52 -22.31 -13.02 -30.21
N THR A 53 -23.53 -13.50 -29.94
CA THR A 53 -24.64 -13.61 -30.88
C THR A 53 -25.79 -12.70 -30.43
N PRO A 54 -26.82 -12.50 -31.27
CA PRO A 54 -28.02 -11.78 -30.82
C PRO A 54 -28.63 -12.32 -29.55
N ASP A 55 -28.57 -13.62 -29.28
CA ASP A 55 -29.09 -14.23 -28.05
C ASP A 55 -28.29 -13.79 -26.81
N HIS A 56 -26.96 -13.66 -26.92
CA HIS A 56 -26.11 -13.11 -25.87
C HIS A 56 -26.50 -11.66 -25.52
N ILE A 57 -26.74 -10.85 -26.55
CA ILE A 57 -27.15 -9.45 -26.36
C ILE A 57 -28.57 -9.37 -25.79
N ALA A 58 -29.47 -10.24 -26.19
CA ALA A 58 -30.82 -10.29 -25.65
C ALA A 58 -30.83 -10.73 -24.17
N ALA A 59 -30.02 -11.72 -23.81
CA ALA A 59 -29.81 -12.13 -22.40
C ALA A 59 -29.18 -11.01 -21.58
N LEU A 60 -28.14 -10.36 -22.12
CA LEU A 60 -27.46 -9.23 -21.47
C LEU A 60 -28.42 -8.07 -21.22
N ARG A 61 -29.28 -7.75 -22.20
CA ARG A 61 -30.28 -6.68 -22.04
C ARG A 61 -31.22 -6.95 -20.86
N ARG A 62 -31.74 -8.19 -20.75
CA ARG A 62 -32.58 -8.59 -19.61
C ARG A 62 -31.84 -8.49 -18.28
N ALA A 63 -30.59 -8.95 -18.23
CA ALA A 63 -29.78 -8.91 -17.01
C ALA A 63 -29.47 -7.48 -16.57
N VAL A 64 -29.14 -6.58 -17.49
CA VAL A 64 -28.86 -5.16 -17.20
C VAL A 64 -30.12 -4.43 -16.72
N ASP A 65 -31.28 -4.70 -17.33
CA ASP A 65 -32.55 -4.10 -16.91
C ASP A 65 -32.94 -4.52 -15.48
N ALA A 66 -32.57 -5.75 -15.07
CA ALA A 66 -32.78 -6.25 -13.72
C ALA A 66 -31.87 -5.60 -12.67
N VAL A 67 -30.65 -5.17 -13.04
CA VAL A 67 -29.72 -4.46 -12.13
C VAL A 67 -30.21 -3.05 -11.81
N GLY A 68 -30.93 -2.44 -12.73
CA GLY A 68 -31.38 -1.05 -12.61
C GLY A 68 -30.26 0.00 -12.77
N PRO A 69 -30.58 1.29 -12.63
CA PRO A 69 -29.60 2.35 -12.81
C PRO A 69 -28.54 2.32 -11.69
N CYS A 70 -27.28 2.11 -12.08
CA CYS A 70 -26.16 2.23 -11.15
C CYS A 70 -25.93 3.72 -10.80
N PRO A 71 -25.96 4.10 -9.52
CA PRO A 71 -25.60 5.47 -9.12
C PRO A 71 -24.16 5.76 -9.54
N ALA A 72 -23.92 6.99 -9.97
CA ALA A 72 -22.55 7.44 -10.22
C ALA A 72 -21.73 7.26 -8.93
N PRO A 73 -20.52 6.71 -8.98
CA PRO A 73 -19.70 6.59 -7.78
C PRO A 73 -19.54 7.98 -7.15
N ALA A 74 -19.94 8.11 -5.89
CA ALA A 74 -19.88 9.35 -5.13
C ALA A 74 -18.45 9.76 -4.74
N VAL A 75 -17.45 8.99 -5.14
CA VAL A 75 -16.05 9.26 -4.82
C VAL A 75 -15.48 10.23 -5.85
N THR A 76 -15.47 11.51 -5.52
CA THR A 76 -14.56 12.44 -6.18
C THR A 76 -13.14 12.07 -5.77
N PRO A 77 -12.26 11.65 -6.68
CA PRO A 77 -10.88 11.37 -6.30
C PRO A 77 -10.25 12.63 -5.69
N SER A 78 -9.74 12.56 -4.47
CA SER A 78 -8.92 13.64 -3.93
C SER A 78 -7.61 13.69 -4.72
N GLY A 79 -7.17 14.88 -5.10
CA GLY A 79 -5.94 15.07 -5.87
C GLY A 79 -6.10 14.87 -7.38
N ILE A 80 -4.97 14.77 -8.06
CA ILE A 80 -4.89 14.61 -9.52
C ILE A 80 -4.53 13.18 -9.91
N VAL A 81 -4.88 12.81 -11.14
CA VAL A 81 -4.55 11.52 -11.74
C VAL A 81 -3.88 11.74 -13.09
N LEU A 82 -2.66 11.22 -13.24
CA LEU A 82 -1.94 11.17 -14.51
C LEU A 82 -2.03 9.77 -15.08
N THR A 83 -2.17 9.66 -16.38
CA THR A 83 -2.29 8.36 -17.06
C THR A 83 -1.41 8.27 -18.29
N THR A 84 -1.01 7.05 -18.62
CA THR A 84 -0.41 6.67 -19.91
C THR A 84 -1.14 5.46 -20.47
N ARG A 85 -0.59 4.78 -21.48
CA ARG A 85 -1.17 3.54 -22.03
C ARG A 85 -1.26 2.41 -20.99
N THR A 86 -0.32 2.36 -20.06
CA THR A 86 -0.13 1.21 -19.14
C THR A 86 0.02 1.61 -17.68
N ARG A 87 0.16 2.92 -17.38
CA ARG A 87 0.35 3.42 -16.01
C ARG A 87 -0.70 4.43 -15.60
N LEU A 88 -0.98 4.42 -14.30
CA LEU A 88 -1.77 5.43 -13.60
C LEU A 88 -0.95 5.91 -12.40
N VAL A 89 -0.78 7.23 -12.28
CA VAL A 89 -0.10 7.86 -11.13
C VAL A 89 -1.06 8.83 -10.47
N ARG A 90 -1.34 8.60 -9.18
CA ARG A 90 -2.13 9.50 -8.35
C ARG A 90 -1.21 10.40 -7.54
N VAL A 91 -1.55 11.69 -7.46
CA VAL A 91 -0.87 12.67 -6.61
C VAL A 91 -1.91 13.28 -5.69
N SER A 92 -1.82 12.99 -4.41
CA SER A 92 -2.79 13.40 -3.38
C SER A 92 -2.12 13.39 -2.01
N PRO A 93 -2.61 14.17 -1.03
CA PRO A 93 -2.12 14.10 0.35
C PRO A 93 -2.31 12.74 1.02
N ALA A 94 -3.19 11.87 0.50
CA ALA A 94 -3.48 10.54 1.04
C ALA A 94 -2.70 9.40 0.34
N GLU A 95 -1.86 9.74 -0.64
CA GLU A 95 -1.08 8.77 -1.43
C GLU A 95 0.41 8.86 -1.07
N PRO A 96 1.21 7.81 -1.30
CA PRO A 96 2.66 7.89 -1.16
C PRO A 96 3.23 9.07 -1.96
N PHE A 97 4.14 9.81 -1.34
CA PHE A 97 4.74 11.02 -1.89
C PHE A 97 5.38 10.79 -3.27
N LYS A 98 5.25 11.75 -4.20
CA LYS A 98 5.79 11.63 -5.57
C LYS A 98 6.93 12.64 -5.81
N ILE A 99 8.06 12.13 -6.35
CA ILE A 99 9.13 12.99 -6.88
C ILE A 99 8.91 13.10 -8.38
N ILE A 100 8.64 14.30 -8.86
CA ILE A 100 8.61 14.65 -10.29
C ILE A 100 10.06 14.92 -10.69
N GLY A 101 10.58 14.11 -11.59
CA GLY A 101 12.00 14.11 -11.94
C GLY A 101 12.37 15.28 -12.83
N GLU A 102 13.32 16.13 -12.42
CA GLU A 102 13.66 17.44 -12.99
C GLU A 102 14.97 17.42 -13.80
N ARG A 103 15.46 16.28 -14.26
CA ARG A 103 16.77 16.29 -14.94
C ARG A 103 16.73 16.76 -16.39
N ILE A 104 15.59 16.63 -17.08
CA ILE A 104 15.40 17.10 -18.46
C ILE A 104 14.99 18.57 -18.41
N ASN A 105 15.92 19.40 -18.00
CA ASN A 105 15.77 20.84 -17.97
C ASN A 105 17.14 21.46 -18.36
N PRO A 106 17.23 22.25 -19.44
CA PRO A 106 18.48 22.81 -19.96
C PRO A 106 19.06 23.93 -19.11
N THR A 107 18.33 24.47 -18.13
CA THR A 107 18.79 25.55 -17.26
C THR A 107 20.10 25.17 -16.56
N GLY A 108 21.18 25.91 -16.86
CA GLY A 108 22.49 25.64 -16.28
C GLY A 108 23.25 24.43 -16.84
N LYS A 109 22.73 23.72 -17.85
CA LYS A 109 23.33 22.53 -18.46
C LYS A 109 23.72 22.81 -19.93
N LYS A 110 24.93 23.32 -20.14
CA LYS A 110 25.43 23.75 -21.46
C LYS A 110 25.37 22.63 -22.52
N ASP A 111 25.72 21.39 -22.13
CA ASP A 111 25.72 20.25 -23.04
C ASP A 111 24.30 19.91 -23.53
N LEU A 112 23.31 19.93 -22.62
CA LEU A 112 21.91 19.71 -22.97
C LEU A 112 21.38 20.86 -23.84
N GLN A 113 21.76 22.10 -23.56
CA GLN A 113 21.40 23.24 -24.40
C GLN A 113 21.94 23.08 -25.83
N ALA A 114 23.22 22.67 -25.98
CA ALA A 114 23.85 22.48 -27.30
C ALA A 114 23.15 21.34 -28.09
N GLU A 115 22.81 20.20 -27.45
CA GLU A 115 22.05 19.14 -28.13
C GLU A 115 20.67 19.61 -28.59
N LEU A 116 19.92 20.30 -27.72
CA LEU A 116 18.59 20.81 -28.08
C LEU A 116 18.66 21.83 -29.22
N GLN A 117 19.69 22.69 -29.24
CA GLN A 117 19.93 23.62 -30.35
C GLN A 117 20.26 22.90 -31.65
N ALA A 118 20.89 21.72 -31.58
CA ALA A 118 21.17 20.88 -32.75
C ALA A 118 19.97 19.98 -33.16
N GLY A 119 18.86 20.00 -32.41
CA GLY A 119 17.73 19.08 -32.62
C GLY A 119 18.03 17.64 -32.19
N GLU A 120 19.01 17.47 -31.29
CA GLU A 120 19.41 16.17 -30.77
C GLU A 120 18.84 15.95 -29.37
N TYR A 121 18.61 14.68 -28.99
CA TYR A 121 17.91 14.32 -27.75
C TYR A 121 18.64 13.22 -26.93
N GLY A 122 19.90 12.94 -27.24
CA GLY A 122 20.67 11.86 -26.61
C GLY A 122 20.79 12.01 -25.10
N LEU A 123 21.15 13.22 -24.63
CA LEU A 123 21.24 13.55 -23.20
C LEU A 123 19.87 13.55 -22.52
N ALA A 124 18.85 14.11 -23.17
CA ALA A 124 17.49 14.10 -22.62
C ALA A 124 16.99 12.67 -22.39
N MET A 125 17.18 11.80 -23.37
CA MET A 125 16.82 10.37 -23.29
C MET A 125 17.64 9.62 -22.22
N ARG A 126 18.92 9.94 -22.06
CA ARG A 126 19.77 9.39 -21.01
C ARG A 126 19.26 9.84 -19.63
N PHE A 127 18.97 11.12 -19.46
CA PHE A 127 18.43 11.64 -18.21
C PHE A 127 17.06 11.02 -17.86
N ALA A 128 16.20 10.78 -18.86
CA ALA A 128 14.97 10.04 -18.65
C ALA A 128 15.24 8.63 -18.12
N SER A 129 16.17 7.89 -18.78
CA SER A 129 16.54 6.54 -18.36
C SER A 129 17.05 6.49 -16.91
N GLU A 130 17.93 7.42 -16.54
CA GLU A 130 18.48 7.52 -15.19
C GLU A 130 17.37 7.78 -14.15
N GLN A 131 16.43 8.69 -14.44
CA GLN A 131 15.34 9.03 -13.53
C GLN A 131 14.34 7.88 -13.35
N VAL A 132 14.01 7.18 -14.44
CA VAL A 132 13.15 6.00 -14.41
C VAL A 132 13.80 4.88 -13.59
N ALA A 133 15.08 4.61 -13.79
CA ALA A 133 15.84 3.64 -13.02
C ALA A 133 15.90 3.98 -11.52
N LEU A 134 15.83 5.26 -11.16
CA LEU A 134 15.76 5.74 -9.78
C LEU A 134 14.31 5.78 -9.22
N GLY A 135 13.33 5.30 -9.98
CA GLY A 135 11.93 5.20 -9.54
C GLY A 135 11.14 6.51 -9.58
N ALA A 136 11.56 7.50 -10.39
CA ALA A 136 10.75 8.70 -10.61
C ALA A 136 9.44 8.31 -11.32
N PRO A 137 8.27 8.55 -10.72
CA PRO A 137 6.99 8.14 -11.29
C PRO A 137 6.47 9.10 -12.36
N ILE A 138 7.05 10.30 -12.47
CA ILE A 138 6.69 11.37 -13.41
C ILE A 138 7.99 12.02 -13.89
N LEU A 139 8.10 12.30 -15.17
CA LEU A 139 9.24 12.99 -15.76
C LEU A 139 8.86 14.40 -16.17
N ASP A 140 9.51 15.40 -15.60
CA ASP A 140 9.40 16.80 -16.04
C ASP A 140 10.27 17.04 -17.27
N VAL A 141 9.70 17.63 -18.30
CA VAL A 141 10.31 17.76 -19.63
C VAL A 141 10.29 19.21 -20.06
N ASN A 142 11.45 19.82 -20.03
CA ASN A 142 11.68 21.21 -20.46
C ASN A 142 12.72 21.23 -21.57
N VAL A 143 12.41 21.91 -22.66
CA VAL A 143 13.31 22.12 -23.83
C VAL A 143 13.70 23.59 -24.01
N GLY A 144 13.39 24.45 -23.04
CA GLY A 144 13.59 25.92 -23.09
C GLY A 144 15.08 26.33 -23.07
N ALA A 145 15.79 26.10 -24.17
CA ALA A 145 17.13 26.56 -24.37
C ALA A 145 17.13 27.88 -25.20
N PRO A 146 18.16 28.73 -25.08
CA PRO A 146 18.27 29.91 -25.92
C PRO A 146 18.26 29.56 -27.42
N MET A 147 17.54 30.33 -28.22
CA MET A 147 17.49 30.20 -29.69
C MET A 147 16.86 28.91 -30.21
N VAL A 148 16.04 28.22 -29.41
CA VAL A 148 15.25 27.05 -29.86
C VAL A 148 13.79 27.42 -30.05
N ASP A 149 13.11 26.70 -30.95
CA ASP A 149 11.66 26.73 -31.07
C ASP A 149 11.07 25.57 -30.25
N GLU A 150 10.54 25.88 -29.04
CA GLU A 150 9.96 24.90 -28.16
C GLU A 150 8.73 24.22 -28.78
N ALA A 151 7.99 24.89 -29.66
CA ALA A 151 6.79 24.31 -30.29
C ALA A 151 7.14 23.21 -31.31
N LEU A 152 8.38 23.17 -31.79
CA LEU A 152 8.92 22.09 -32.63
C LEU A 152 9.59 21.01 -31.77
N LEU A 153 10.45 21.39 -30.81
CA LEU A 153 11.28 20.42 -30.07
C LEU A 153 10.50 19.63 -29.02
N LEU A 154 9.56 20.25 -28.30
CA LEU A 154 8.83 19.58 -27.21
C LEU A 154 7.98 18.42 -27.71
N PRO A 155 7.17 18.55 -28.79
CA PRO A 155 6.42 17.45 -29.35
C PRO A 155 7.29 16.26 -29.79
N GLU A 156 8.46 16.55 -30.39
CA GLU A 156 9.38 15.52 -30.86
C GLU A 156 9.99 14.73 -29.69
N LEU A 157 10.46 15.44 -28.67
CA LEU A 157 10.98 14.80 -27.45
C LEU A 157 9.89 13.99 -26.74
N VAL A 158 8.67 14.52 -26.63
CA VAL A 158 7.52 13.81 -26.04
C VAL A 158 7.25 12.50 -26.79
N GLN A 159 7.25 12.49 -28.13
CA GLN A 159 7.08 11.27 -28.92
C GLN A 159 8.16 10.23 -28.62
N ARG A 160 9.42 10.65 -28.52
CA ARG A 160 10.55 9.77 -28.22
C ARG A 160 10.43 9.18 -26.80
N LEU A 161 10.07 9.99 -25.82
CA LEU A 161 9.90 9.59 -24.43
C LEU A 161 8.72 8.62 -24.28
N THR A 162 7.54 8.96 -24.80
CA THR A 162 6.32 8.12 -24.71
C THR A 162 6.41 6.84 -25.53
N GLY A 163 7.31 6.80 -26.53
CA GLY A 163 7.62 5.57 -27.27
C GLY A 163 8.50 4.60 -26.50
N LYS A 164 9.25 5.07 -25.50
CA LYS A 164 10.22 4.25 -24.76
C LYS A 164 9.86 4.00 -23.29
N TYR A 165 9.21 4.97 -22.62
CA TYR A 165 8.93 4.94 -21.20
C TYR A 165 7.42 4.93 -20.94
N ALA A 166 7.02 4.27 -19.85
CA ALA A 166 5.63 4.18 -19.43
C ALA A 166 5.23 5.30 -18.45
N GLU A 167 6.18 6.07 -17.96
CA GLU A 167 5.97 7.13 -16.99
C GLU A 167 5.21 8.32 -17.63
N PRO A 168 4.19 8.89 -16.95
CA PRO A 168 3.56 10.13 -17.39
C PRO A 168 4.55 11.29 -17.40
N LEU A 169 4.36 12.21 -18.33
CA LEU A 169 5.19 13.39 -18.50
C LEU A 169 4.55 14.62 -17.86
N SER A 170 5.39 15.51 -17.35
CA SER A 170 5.07 16.91 -17.01
C SER A 170 5.65 17.79 -18.12
N LEU A 171 4.79 18.47 -18.85
CA LEU A 171 5.18 19.34 -19.97
C LEU A 171 5.52 20.72 -19.42
N ASP A 172 6.81 21.01 -19.28
CA ASP A 172 7.30 22.25 -18.69
C ASP A 172 7.73 23.24 -19.79
N SER A 173 6.89 24.23 -20.03
CA SER A 173 7.18 25.32 -20.97
C SER A 173 6.50 26.64 -20.56
N SER A 174 7.20 27.75 -20.79
CA SER A 174 6.63 29.08 -20.70
C SER A 174 5.75 29.44 -21.91
N HIS A 175 5.84 28.71 -23.01
CA HIS A 175 5.12 28.94 -24.26
C HIS A 175 3.89 28.06 -24.37
N ALA A 176 2.70 28.66 -24.41
CA ALA A 176 1.44 27.93 -24.49
C ALA A 176 1.34 27.10 -25.79
N GLU A 177 1.88 27.60 -26.86
CA GLU A 177 1.94 26.95 -28.19
C GLU A 177 2.73 25.63 -28.12
N ALA A 178 3.85 25.60 -27.40
CA ALA A 178 4.68 24.42 -27.24
C ALA A 178 3.91 23.32 -26.50
N ILE A 179 3.19 23.66 -25.41
CA ILE A 179 2.34 22.74 -24.68
C ILE A 179 1.20 22.25 -25.57
N ALA A 180 0.51 23.16 -26.28
CA ALA A 180 -0.59 22.81 -27.19
C ALA A 180 -0.14 21.85 -28.29
N ALA A 181 1.07 22.06 -28.85
CA ALA A 181 1.66 21.19 -29.87
C ALA A 181 2.07 19.81 -29.32
N ALA A 182 2.48 19.72 -28.07
CA ALA A 182 2.94 18.46 -27.43
C ALA A 182 1.80 17.57 -26.92
N LEU A 183 0.68 18.14 -26.47
CA LEU A 183 -0.47 17.40 -25.89
C LEU A 183 -0.98 16.25 -26.76
N PRO A 184 -1.14 16.40 -28.11
CA PRO A 184 -1.60 15.31 -28.97
C PRO A 184 -0.71 14.05 -28.98
N PHE A 185 0.55 14.20 -28.60
CA PHE A 185 1.52 13.09 -28.58
C PHE A 185 1.63 12.40 -27.22
N CYS A 186 0.88 12.85 -26.22
CA CYS A 186 0.81 12.20 -24.91
C CYS A 186 -0.27 11.12 -24.92
N PRO A 187 0.08 9.84 -24.69
CA PRO A 187 -0.88 8.74 -24.74
C PRO A 187 -1.66 8.63 -23.42
N GLY A 188 -2.35 9.69 -23.01
CA GLY A 188 -3.10 9.73 -21.77
C GLY A 188 -3.21 11.16 -21.24
N SER A 189 -3.16 11.30 -19.92
CA SER A 189 -3.34 12.56 -19.21
C SER A 189 -1.99 13.04 -18.63
N PRO A 190 -1.21 13.86 -19.37
CA PRO A 190 0.04 14.43 -18.86
C PRO A 190 -0.21 15.54 -17.86
N LEU A 191 0.81 15.96 -17.13
CA LEU A 191 0.80 17.16 -16.30
C LEU A 191 1.25 18.36 -17.14
N VAL A 192 0.56 19.49 -17.05
CA VAL A 192 0.97 20.76 -17.65
C VAL A 192 1.67 21.62 -16.60
N ASN A 193 2.91 22.00 -16.84
CA ASN A 193 3.73 22.82 -15.96
C ASN A 193 4.06 24.17 -16.67
N SER A 194 3.47 25.31 -16.33
CA SER A 194 2.44 25.57 -15.35
C SER A 194 1.48 26.68 -15.83
N ILE A 195 0.39 26.87 -15.13
CA ILE A 195 -0.52 28.00 -15.34
C ILE A 195 -0.35 28.97 -14.16
N SER A 196 0.18 30.16 -14.42
CA SER A 196 0.34 31.23 -13.42
C SER A 196 -0.92 32.10 -13.32
N GLY A 197 -1.01 32.90 -12.26
CA GLY A 197 -2.09 33.89 -12.07
C GLY A 197 -1.97 35.12 -12.97
N GLU A 198 -1.01 35.17 -13.92
CA GLU A 198 -0.93 36.22 -14.92
C GLU A 198 -2.13 36.15 -15.86
N ALA A 199 -2.51 37.36 -16.38
CA ALA A 199 -3.59 37.46 -17.35
C ALA A 199 -3.31 36.52 -18.54
N ASP A 200 -4.34 35.97 -19.14
CA ASP A 200 -4.35 35.18 -20.36
C ASP A 200 -3.87 33.72 -20.25
N ARG A 201 -3.00 33.36 -19.29
CA ARG A 201 -2.47 31.99 -19.22
C ARG A 201 -3.55 30.96 -18.93
N MET A 202 -4.43 31.25 -17.99
CA MET A 202 -5.57 30.37 -17.66
C MET A 202 -6.56 30.31 -18.84
N GLU A 203 -6.76 31.40 -19.54
CA GLU A 203 -7.68 31.48 -20.69
C GLU A 203 -7.17 30.71 -21.91
N HIS A 204 -5.84 30.67 -22.12
CA HIS A 204 -5.22 29.94 -23.22
C HIS A 204 -5.03 28.46 -22.92
N LEU A 205 -4.44 28.10 -21.75
CA LEU A 205 -4.11 26.71 -21.42
C LEU A 205 -5.24 25.97 -20.72
N GLY A 206 -6.09 26.66 -19.97
CA GLY A 206 -7.18 26.03 -19.21
C GLY A 206 -8.13 25.22 -20.08
N PRO A 207 -8.65 25.76 -21.21
CA PRO A 207 -9.51 25.00 -22.12
C PRO A 207 -8.82 23.78 -22.71
N LEU A 208 -7.53 23.85 -23.03
CA LEU A 208 -6.71 22.71 -23.51
C LEU A 208 -6.59 21.65 -22.41
N CYS A 209 -6.27 22.04 -21.18
CA CYS A 209 -6.20 21.13 -20.05
C CYS A 209 -7.53 20.39 -19.82
N ARG A 210 -8.65 21.11 -19.95
CA ARG A 210 -10.00 20.53 -19.88
C ARG A 210 -10.27 19.57 -21.04
N GLN A 211 -9.97 19.97 -22.26
CA GLN A 211 -10.20 19.17 -23.47
C GLN A 211 -9.43 17.84 -23.44
N TRP A 212 -8.16 17.88 -23.04
CA TRP A 212 -7.28 16.72 -22.97
C TRP A 212 -7.38 15.95 -21.64
N GLY A 213 -8.15 16.46 -20.66
CA GLY A 213 -8.19 15.92 -19.32
C GLY A 213 -6.83 15.95 -18.60
N ALA A 214 -5.97 16.89 -19.00
CA ALA A 214 -4.62 17.05 -18.49
C ALA A 214 -4.63 17.90 -17.21
N PRO A 215 -4.21 17.36 -16.04
CA PRO A 215 -3.96 18.19 -14.88
C PRO A 215 -2.89 19.23 -15.15
N PHE A 216 -2.95 20.34 -14.42
CA PHE A 216 -1.96 21.40 -14.52
C PHE A 216 -1.49 21.87 -13.15
N ILE A 217 -0.26 22.35 -13.12
CA ILE A 217 0.30 23.03 -11.95
C ILE A 217 -0.23 24.46 -11.93
N LEU A 218 -0.98 24.78 -10.86
CA LEU A 218 -1.41 26.13 -10.56
C LEU A 218 -0.30 26.83 -9.80
N LEU A 219 0.34 27.81 -10.45
CA LEU A 219 1.45 28.57 -9.88
C LEU A 219 0.94 29.92 -9.34
N PRO A 220 0.93 30.16 -8.01
CA PRO A 220 0.32 31.33 -7.40
C PRO A 220 1.22 32.57 -7.50
N ILE A 221 1.57 32.96 -8.74
CA ILE A 221 2.30 34.18 -9.06
C ILE A 221 1.42 35.07 -9.91
N GLN A 222 1.24 36.30 -9.46
CA GLN A 222 0.47 37.32 -10.18
C GLN A 222 1.18 38.67 -10.11
N GLY A 223 1.41 39.28 -11.27
CA GLY A 223 2.09 40.56 -11.39
C GLY A 223 3.59 40.46 -11.03
N ARG A 224 4.22 41.62 -10.75
CA ARG A 224 5.66 41.72 -10.59
C ARG A 224 6.23 41.32 -9.23
N LYS A 225 5.38 41.20 -8.20
CA LYS A 225 5.82 40.92 -6.83
C LYS A 225 5.48 39.48 -6.44
N LEU A 226 6.50 38.72 -6.04
CA LEU A 226 6.30 37.36 -5.53
C LEU A 226 5.57 37.39 -4.19
N PRO A 227 4.51 36.56 -3.99
CA PRO A 227 3.79 36.48 -2.73
C PRO A 227 4.63 35.72 -1.68
N VAL A 228 5.13 36.42 -0.67
CA VAL A 228 5.94 35.85 0.40
C VAL A 228 5.05 35.20 1.46
N LYS A 229 3.97 35.87 1.84
CA LYS A 229 3.04 35.41 2.89
C LYS A 229 2.09 34.34 2.38
N ALA A 230 1.75 33.38 3.24
CA ALA A 230 0.77 32.35 2.96
C ALA A 230 -0.59 32.94 2.56
N ALA A 231 -1.05 33.95 3.27
CA ALA A 231 -2.32 34.64 2.96
C ALA A 231 -2.36 35.19 1.52
N ASP A 232 -1.28 35.80 1.05
CA ASP A 232 -1.20 36.33 -0.31
C ASP A 232 -1.24 35.21 -1.35
N ARG A 233 -0.55 34.08 -1.08
CA ARG A 233 -0.58 32.90 -1.95
C ARG A 233 -1.97 32.28 -2.02
N ILE A 234 -2.61 32.11 -0.86
CA ILE A 234 -3.94 31.55 -0.74
C ILE A 234 -4.96 32.39 -1.52
N ALA A 235 -4.91 33.72 -1.38
CA ALA A 235 -5.81 34.60 -2.13
C ALA A 235 -5.63 34.47 -3.66
N ILE A 236 -4.39 34.29 -4.14
CA ILE A 236 -4.14 34.06 -5.56
C ILE A 236 -4.67 32.67 -5.97
N ILE A 237 -4.42 31.63 -5.15
CA ILE A 237 -4.90 30.27 -5.42
C ILE A 237 -6.45 30.26 -5.52
N GLU A 238 -7.15 30.87 -4.56
CA GLU A 238 -8.62 30.95 -4.58
C GLU A 238 -9.13 31.64 -5.85
N ASN A 239 -8.56 32.80 -6.19
CA ASN A 239 -8.92 33.52 -7.43
C ASN A 239 -8.71 32.66 -8.68
N MET A 240 -7.59 31.91 -8.76
CA MET A 240 -7.30 31.04 -9.91
C MET A 240 -8.23 29.83 -9.94
N LEU A 241 -8.62 29.28 -8.80
CA LEU A 241 -9.60 28.19 -8.71
C LEU A 241 -10.98 28.65 -9.18
N ASP A 242 -11.39 29.86 -8.81
CA ASP A 242 -12.66 30.46 -9.28
C ASP A 242 -12.65 30.66 -10.79
N LYS A 243 -11.55 31.18 -11.36
CA LYS A 243 -11.39 31.29 -12.81
C LYS A 243 -11.45 29.93 -13.51
N ALA A 244 -10.78 28.91 -12.94
CA ALA A 244 -10.83 27.55 -13.47
C ALA A 244 -12.27 27.01 -13.45
N ALA A 245 -13.01 27.25 -12.36
CA ALA A 245 -14.40 26.84 -12.24
C ALA A 245 -15.31 27.54 -13.27
N MET A 246 -15.12 28.84 -13.52
CA MET A 246 -15.82 29.60 -14.57
C MET A 246 -15.58 29.02 -15.96
N LEU A 247 -14.37 28.51 -16.24
CA LEU A 247 -14.03 27.83 -17.49
C LEU A 247 -14.49 26.35 -17.51
N GLY A 248 -15.18 25.89 -16.46
CA GLY A 248 -15.66 24.51 -16.32
C GLY A 248 -14.53 23.50 -16.14
N ILE A 249 -13.40 23.91 -15.59
CA ILE A 249 -12.26 23.04 -15.27
C ILE A 249 -12.47 22.44 -13.88
N PRO A 250 -12.56 21.12 -13.74
CA PRO A 250 -12.81 20.51 -12.44
C PRO A 250 -11.56 20.57 -11.55
N ARG A 251 -11.78 20.74 -10.23
CA ARG A 251 -10.67 20.80 -9.22
C ARG A 251 -9.73 19.61 -9.27
N ARG A 252 -10.18 18.43 -9.71
CA ARG A 252 -9.33 17.22 -9.89
C ARG A 252 -8.26 17.36 -10.98
N LEU A 253 -8.26 18.43 -11.74
CA LEU A 253 -7.19 18.77 -12.69
C LEU A 253 -6.20 19.81 -12.15
N VAL A 254 -6.31 20.19 -10.88
CA VAL A 254 -5.45 21.23 -10.29
C VAL A 254 -4.47 20.63 -9.31
N LEU A 255 -3.17 20.86 -9.55
CA LEU A 255 -2.05 20.60 -8.65
C LEU A 255 -1.45 21.95 -8.25
N VAL A 256 -1.51 22.33 -6.98
CA VAL A 256 -1.06 23.65 -6.52
C VAL A 256 0.44 23.64 -6.26
N ASP A 257 1.21 24.50 -6.91
CA ASP A 257 2.59 24.83 -6.49
C ASP A 257 2.53 25.78 -5.29
N VAL A 258 3.09 25.35 -4.18
CA VAL A 258 3.08 26.14 -2.93
C VAL A 258 4.19 27.20 -2.86
N LEU A 259 4.98 27.32 -3.92
CA LEU A 259 5.99 28.32 -4.16
C LEU A 259 7.14 28.33 -3.14
N ALA A 260 8.22 27.60 -3.43
CA ALA A 260 9.44 27.69 -2.63
C ALA A 260 10.21 28.98 -2.92
N LEU A 261 10.41 29.79 -1.90
CA LEU A 261 11.28 30.96 -1.95
C LEU A 261 12.55 30.71 -1.12
N ALA A 262 13.67 31.27 -1.55
CA ALA A 262 14.96 31.07 -0.89
C ALA A 262 14.96 31.63 0.53
N VAL A 263 15.20 30.79 1.54
CA VAL A 263 15.27 31.20 2.95
C VAL A 263 16.46 32.13 3.22
N ALA A 264 17.51 32.07 2.39
CA ALA A 264 18.65 33.01 2.45
C ALA A 264 18.25 34.47 2.22
N SER A 265 17.19 34.72 1.43
CA SER A 265 16.67 36.05 1.16
C SER A 265 15.39 36.40 1.89
N LYS A 266 14.64 35.40 2.32
CA LYS A 266 13.33 35.50 2.99
C LYS A 266 13.26 34.50 4.13
N ALA A 267 13.66 34.90 5.34
CA ALA A 267 13.76 34.01 6.50
C ALA A 267 12.46 33.27 6.84
N GLU A 268 11.30 33.90 6.59
CA GLU A 268 9.97 33.31 6.82
C GLU A 268 9.51 32.34 5.72
N ALA A 269 10.18 32.27 4.57
CA ALA A 269 9.71 31.57 3.36
C ALA A 269 9.33 30.10 3.62
N ALA A 270 10.11 29.38 4.42
CA ALA A 270 9.83 28.00 4.76
C ALA A 270 8.52 27.86 5.56
N ARG A 271 8.34 28.68 6.58
CA ARG A 271 7.14 28.67 7.44
C ARG A 271 5.88 29.02 6.66
N GLU A 272 5.93 30.07 5.84
CA GLU A 272 4.83 30.50 4.99
C GLU A 272 4.49 29.43 3.92
N GLY A 273 5.51 28.72 3.41
CA GLY A 273 5.30 27.56 2.53
C GLY A 273 4.55 26.42 3.23
N LEU A 274 4.98 26.06 4.44
CA LEU A 274 4.31 25.00 5.22
C LEU A 274 2.85 25.37 5.57
N GLU A 275 2.57 26.64 5.84
CA GLU A 275 1.21 27.12 6.10
C GLU A 275 0.34 27.00 4.83
N THR A 276 0.88 27.38 3.67
CA THR A 276 0.20 27.22 2.37
C THR A 276 -0.11 25.75 2.10
N ILE A 277 0.83 24.83 2.37
CA ILE A 277 0.62 23.37 2.24
C ILE A 277 -0.54 22.90 3.11
N ARG A 278 -0.54 23.27 4.41
CA ARG A 278 -1.61 22.88 5.35
C ARG A 278 -2.97 23.35 4.89
N TRP A 279 -3.03 24.60 4.43
CA TRP A 279 -4.29 25.14 3.89
C TRP A 279 -4.77 24.35 2.68
N CYS A 280 -3.90 24.06 1.71
CA CYS A 280 -4.24 23.26 0.53
C CYS A 280 -4.73 21.85 0.92
N ALA A 281 -4.02 21.18 1.81
CA ALA A 281 -4.38 19.83 2.29
C ALA A 281 -5.75 19.82 2.98
N ALA A 282 -6.03 20.82 3.83
CA ALA A 282 -7.33 20.99 4.50
C ALA A 282 -8.48 21.23 3.51
N HIS A 283 -8.19 21.78 2.31
CA HIS A 283 -9.16 22.01 1.24
C HIS A 283 -9.19 20.89 0.19
N GLY A 284 -8.51 19.74 0.44
CA GLY A 284 -8.50 18.59 -0.45
C GLY A 284 -7.72 18.80 -1.75
N LEU A 285 -6.82 19.80 -1.80
CA LEU A 285 -5.97 20.10 -2.95
C LEU A 285 -4.65 19.32 -2.86
N ALA A 286 -4.28 18.69 -3.95
CA ALA A 286 -2.93 18.15 -4.11
C ALA A 286 -1.92 19.28 -4.33
N THR A 287 -0.71 19.09 -3.83
CA THR A 287 0.34 20.12 -3.85
C THR A 287 1.66 19.61 -4.42
N THR A 288 2.40 20.51 -5.04
CA THR A 288 3.80 20.32 -5.46
C THR A 288 4.66 21.50 -5.06
N ILE A 289 5.97 21.38 -5.19
CA ILE A 289 6.93 22.46 -4.93
C ILE A 289 8.23 22.22 -5.72
N GLY A 290 8.81 23.26 -6.29
CA GLY A 290 10.17 23.25 -6.78
C GLY A 290 11.16 23.26 -5.63
N LEU A 291 11.48 22.07 -5.09
CA LEU A 291 12.17 21.91 -3.80
C LEU A 291 13.51 22.62 -3.70
N SER A 292 14.29 22.61 -4.78
CA SER A 292 15.65 23.19 -4.81
C SER A 292 15.70 24.68 -4.55
N ASN A 293 14.60 25.39 -4.74
CA ASN A 293 14.55 26.84 -4.56
C ASN A 293 14.68 27.26 -3.08
N ILE A 294 14.21 26.41 -2.13
CA ILE A 294 14.22 26.75 -0.70
C ILE A 294 15.64 27.02 -0.17
N SER A 295 16.63 26.30 -0.68
CA SER A 295 18.03 26.35 -0.25
C SER A 295 18.92 27.21 -1.16
N PHE A 296 18.34 27.93 -2.12
CA PHE A 296 19.13 28.74 -3.03
C PHE A 296 19.98 29.75 -2.27
N GLY A 297 21.29 29.83 -2.62
CA GLY A 297 22.25 30.72 -1.96
C GLY A 297 22.87 30.19 -0.66
N LEU A 298 22.46 29.00 -0.17
CA LEU A 298 23.02 28.38 1.03
C LEU A 298 24.07 27.30 0.70
N PRO A 299 25.05 27.07 1.59
CA PRO A 299 25.90 25.88 1.54
C PRO A 299 25.10 24.63 1.95
N ALA A 300 25.63 23.44 1.64
CA ALA A 300 25.03 22.16 2.01
C ALA A 300 23.52 22.05 1.68
N ARG A 301 23.14 22.52 0.51
CA ARG A 301 21.77 22.66 0.02
C ARG A 301 20.93 21.38 0.21
N GLU A 302 21.56 20.22 0.05
CA GLU A 302 20.89 18.93 0.20
C GLU A 302 20.34 18.72 1.61
N LEU A 303 21.06 19.15 2.66
CA LEU A 303 20.57 19.08 4.04
C LEU A 303 19.31 19.91 4.25
N VAL A 304 19.32 21.15 3.73
CA VAL A 304 18.17 22.05 3.83
C VAL A 304 16.98 21.50 3.06
N ASN A 305 17.21 21.05 1.83
CA ASN A 305 16.16 20.48 0.98
C ASN A 305 15.49 19.26 1.63
N THR A 306 16.27 18.31 2.13
CA THR A 306 15.72 17.08 2.71
C THR A 306 15.01 17.32 4.04
N THR A 307 15.54 18.21 4.88
CA THR A 307 14.88 18.61 6.12
C THR A 307 13.54 19.31 5.81
N PHE A 308 13.55 20.27 4.88
CA PHE A 308 12.33 20.96 4.49
C PHE A 308 11.31 20.00 3.87
N LEU A 309 11.77 19.04 3.03
CA LEU A 309 10.88 18.00 2.48
C LEU A 309 10.16 17.24 3.58
N SER A 310 10.88 16.76 4.60
CA SER A 310 10.26 16.02 5.72
C SER A 310 9.22 16.85 6.45
N MET A 311 9.51 18.15 6.71
CA MET A 311 8.56 19.08 7.32
C MET A 311 7.34 19.31 6.42
N ALA A 312 7.54 19.43 5.11
CA ALA A 312 6.50 19.67 4.13
C ALA A 312 5.59 18.44 3.94
N MET A 313 6.15 17.23 3.92
CA MET A 313 5.37 15.99 3.93
C MET A 313 4.48 15.91 5.17
N GLY A 314 5.02 16.21 6.36
CA GLY A 314 4.25 16.30 7.60
C GLY A 314 3.17 17.40 7.60
N ALA A 315 3.29 18.41 6.72
CA ALA A 315 2.27 19.43 6.51
C ALA A 315 1.20 19.04 5.46
N GLY A 316 1.40 17.92 4.71
CA GLY A 316 0.47 17.41 3.69
C GLY A 316 0.91 17.64 2.23
N LEU A 317 2.21 17.93 1.98
CA LEU A 317 2.75 18.05 0.62
C LEU A 317 2.61 16.71 -0.11
N SER A 318 2.09 16.73 -1.35
CA SER A 318 1.80 15.53 -2.13
C SER A 318 2.92 15.13 -3.10
N SER A 319 3.68 16.11 -3.58
CA SER A 319 4.78 15.90 -4.55
C SER A 319 5.81 17.02 -4.49
N CYS A 320 6.97 16.79 -5.09
CA CYS A 320 7.94 17.84 -5.37
C CYS A 320 8.57 17.66 -6.75
N ILE A 321 8.98 18.77 -7.37
CA ILE A 321 9.82 18.78 -8.55
C ILE A 321 11.27 18.84 -8.04
N ALA A 322 12.04 17.78 -8.29
CA ALA A 322 13.39 17.65 -7.76
C ALA A 322 14.21 16.62 -8.55
N ASN A 323 15.53 16.66 -8.38
CA ASN A 323 16.43 15.67 -8.95
C ASN A 323 16.37 14.34 -8.14
N PRO A 324 15.87 13.24 -8.71
CA PRO A 324 15.77 11.97 -8.01
C PRO A 324 17.14 11.28 -7.76
N SER A 325 18.25 11.82 -8.31
CA SER A 325 19.59 11.27 -8.05
C SER A 325 20.08 11.50 -6.61
N SER A 326 19.48 12.45 -5.86
CA SER A 326 19.82 12.66 -4.45
C SER A 326 19.37 11.46 -3.59
N GLY A 327 20.33 10.73 -3.03
CA GLY A 327 20.09 9.61 -2.11
C GLY A 327 19.32 10.07 -0.87
N ARG A 328 19.76 11.18 -0.25
CA ARG A 328 19.09 11.75 0.93
C ARG A 328 17.65 12.16 0.67
N LEU A 329 17.35 12.64 -0.54
CA LEU A 329 15.97 12.98 -0.90
C LEU A 329 15.07 11.74 -0.94
N ARG A 330 15.57 10.65 -1.55
CA ARG A 330 14.85 9.38 -1.59
C ARG A 330 14.68 8.75 -0.21
N GLU A 331 15.72 8.82 0.63
CA GLU A 331 15.67 8.38 2.03
C GLU A 331 14.62 9.16 2.84
N ALA A 332 14.64 10.49 2.74
CA ALA A 332 13.67 11.35 3.41
C ALA A 332 12.23 11.09 2.94
N LYS A 333 12.04 10.88 1.62
CA LYS A 333 10.74 10.51 1.04
C LYS A 333 10.27 9.16 1.58
N ALA A 334 11.12 8.14 1.57
CA ALA A 334 10.76 6.80 2.00
C ALA A 334 10.41 6.76 3.51
N ALA A 335 11.22 7.40 4.34
CA ALA A 335 10.95 7.53 5.77
C ALA A 335 9.69 8.35 6.04
N GLY A 336 9.47 9.43 5.28
CA GLY A 336 8.26 10.25 5.36
C GLY A 336 6.99 9.47 5.03
N ASP A 337 7.00 8.64 3.99
CA ASP A 337 5.84 7.81 3.63
C ASP A 337 5.47 6.81 4.74
N VAL A 338 6.45 6.24 5.44
CA VAL A 338 6.20 5.39 6.62
C VAL A 338 5.56 6.20 7.75
N LEU A 339 6.14 7.36 8.09
CA LEU A 339 5.67 8.21 9.19
C LEU A 339 4.28 8.79 8.94
N MET A 340 3.93 9.03 7.68
CA MET A 340 2.60 9.51 7.28
C MET A 340 1.57 8.38 7.08
N GLY A 341 1.97 7.10 7.23
CA GLY A 341 1.11 5.94 7.03
C GLY A 341 0.78 5.64 5.57
N HIS A 342 1.54 6.21 4.62
CA HIS A 342 1.36 6.01 3.18
C HIS A 342 2.02 4.72 2.68
N ASP A 343 3.05 4.23 3.37
CA ASP A 343 3.66 2.93 3.12
C ASP A 343 3.06 1.89 4.09
N ARG A 344 2.06 1.17 3.59
CA ARG A 344 1.35 0.19 4.39
C ARG A 344 2.31 -0.87 4.91
N ASP A 345 2.26 -1.09 6.23
CA ASP A 345 3.12 -2.05 6.93
C ASP A 345 4.63 -1.78 6.74
N ALA A 346 5.00 -0.55 6.35
CA ALA A 346 6.37 -0.15 6.00
C ALA A 346 7.03 -1.09 4.97
N ALA A 347 6.25 -1.71 4.08
CA ALA A 347 6.73 -2.77 3.20
C ALA A 347 7.77 -2.27 2.18
N ALA A 348 7.52 -1.12 1.56
CA ALA A 348 8.46 -0.55 0.60
C ALA A 348 9.74 -0.06 1.28
N PHE A 349 9.61 0.54 2.48
CA PHE A 349 10.74 1.00 3.27
C PHE A 349 11.63 -0.16 3.72
N VAL A 350 11.04 -1.20 4.30
CA VAL A 350 11.79 -2.39 4.75
C VAL A 350 12.51 -3.04 3.56
N ASN A 351 11.83 -3.22 2.44
CA ASN A 351 12.44 -3.82 1.24
C ASN A 351 13.60 -2.96 0.68
N GLY A 352 13.46 -1.64 0.70
CA GLY A 352 14.48 -0.73 0.18
C GLY A 352 15.67 -0.49 1.11
N TYR A 353 15.48 -0.63 2.43
CA TYR A 353 16.45 -0.17 3.43
C TYR A 353 16.83 -1.23 4.47
N ALA A 354 16.46 -2.51 4.29
CA ALA A 354 16.81 -3.59 5.21
C ALA A 354 18.33 -3.71 5.46
N MET A 355 19.14 -3.44 4.43
CA MET A 355 20.61 -3.50 4.48
C MET A 355 21.26 -2.12 4.60
N TRP A 356 20.47 -1.08 4.92
CA TRP A 356 20.99 0.27 5.03
C TRP A 356 21.95 0.41 6.23
N THR A 357 23.08 1.07 5.99
CA THR A 357 24.06 1.44 7.02
C THR A 357 24.42 2.93 6.88
N PRO A 358 24.71 3.63 7.99
CA PRO A 358 25.16 5.02 7.93
C PRO A 358 26.38 5.18 7.02
N GLY A 359 26.27 6.05 6.00
CA GLY A 359 27.35 6.33 5.03
C GLY A 359 27.35 5.47 3.78
N ASN A 360 26.65 4.37 3.74
CA ASN A 360 26.44 3.56 2.53
C ASN A 360 24.97 3.75 2.11
N GLY A 361 24.69 4.78 1.33
CA GLY A 361 23.33 5.07 0.85
C GLY A 361 22.75 3.81 0.22
N GLY A 362 21.73 3.24 0.87
CA GLY A 362 21.09 2.02 0.41
C GLY A 362 20.45 2.25 -0.96
N THR A 363 21.06 1.70 -1.98
CA THR A 363 20.40 1.43 -3.26
C THR A 363 20.10 -0.05 -3.31
N ALA A 364 19.08 -0.48 -2.59
CA ALA A 364 18.42 -1.71 -2.97
C ALA A 364 17.70 -1.40 -4.28
N ASP A 365 17.97 -2.18 -5.31
CA ASP A 365 17.24 -2.14 -6.56
C ASP A 365 15.74 -2.25 -6.27
N ALA A 366 15.01 -1.15 -6.39
CA ALA A 366 13.56 -1.12 -6.25
C ALA A 366 12.86 -2.02 -7.31
N ALA A 367 13.60 -2.51 -8.28
CA ALA A 367 13.14 -3.43 -9.32
C ALA A 367 13.10 -4.92 -8.89
N ALA A 368 13.75 -5.28 -7.78
CA ALA A 368 13.88 -6.69 -7.38
C ALA A 368 12.65 -7.24 -6.61
N PHE A 369 11.74 -6.39 -6.16
CA PHE A 369 10.50 -6.82 -5.50
C PHE A 369 9.25 -6.42 -6.29
N ALA A 370 9.17 -6.82 -7.56
CA ALA A 370 7.88 -7.14 -8.14
C ALA A 370 7.20 -8.15 -7.19
N ARG A 371 5.97 -7.88 -6.74
CA ARG A 371 5.19 -8.74 -5.85
C ARG A 371 5.32 -10.19 -6.32
N ALA A 372 6.16 -10.98 -5.64
CA ALA A 372 6.14 -12.42 -5.79
C ALA A 372 4.77 -12.87 -5.28
N THR A 373 3.88 -13.22 -6.17
CA THR A 373 2.59 -13.81 -5.82
C THR A 373 2.91 -15.19 -5.25
N ALA A 374 2.48 -15.44 -4.03
CA ALA A 374 2.68 -16.74 -3.40
C ALA A 374 2.03 -17.85 -4.23
N GLN A 375 2.75 -18.95 -4.43
CA GLN A 375 2.26 -20.11 -5.17
C GLN A 375 1.80 -21.24 -4.24
N THR A 376 2.26 -21.21 -3.00
CA THR A 376 1.92 -22.20 -1.96
C THR A 376 1.42 -21.53 -0.69
N VAL A 377 0.76 -22.30 0.18
CA VAL A 377 0.26 -21.81 1.46
C VAL A 377 1.40 -21.33 2.36
N GLU A 378 2.54 -22.05 2.36
CA GLU A 378 3.74 -21.69 3.11
C GLU A 378 4.33 -20.35 2.62
N GLU A 379 4.48 -20.20 1.30
CA GLU A 379 4.97 -18.96 0.71
C GLU A 379 4.07 -17.78 1.06
N ALA A 380 2.73 -17.99 1.04
CA ALA A 380 1.79 -16.95 1.41
C ALA A 380 1.99 -16.49 2.86
N VAL A 381 2.21 -17.41 3.79
CA VAL A 381 2.50 -17.07 5.21
C VAL A 381 3.86 -16.37 5.32
N VAL A 382 4.91 -16.91 4.69
CA VAL A 382 6.25 -16.32 4.76
C VAL A 382 6.28 -14.92 4.15
N LEU A 383 5.64 -14.71 3.01
CA LEU A 383 5.59 -13.40 2.33
C LEU A 383 4.55 -12.44 2.96
N GLY A 384 3.68 -12.93 3.83
CA GLY A 384 2.57 -12.15 4.39
C GLY A 384 1.50 -11.81 3.33
N ASP A 385 1.27 -12.71 2.37
CA ASP A 385 0.28 -12.54 1.29
C ASP A 385 -1.11 -13.01 1.76
N ARG A 386 -1.78 -12.12 2.48
CA ARG A 386 -3.11 -12.35 3.05
C ARG A 386 -4.19 -12.49 1.98
N GLU A 387 -4.00 -11.86 0.81
CA GLU A 387 -5.01 -11.86 -0.26
C GLU A 387 -5.08 -13.23 -0.94
N SER A 388 -3.95 -13.89 -1.15
CA SER A 388 -3.85 -15.17 -1.86
C SER A 388 -4.06 -16.38 -0.95
N VAL A 389 -3.79 -16.28 0.36
CA VAL A 389 -3.71 -17.43 1.28
C VAL A 389 -5.00 -18.24 1.35
N VAL A 390 -6.17 -17.61 1.35
CA VAL A 390 -7.46 -18.31 1.43
C VAL A 390 -7.70 -19.15 0.17
N GLY A 391 -7.45 -18.58 -1.01
CA GLY A 391 -7.58 -19.31 -2.27
C GLY A 391 -6.60 -20.48 -2.40
N LEU A 392 -5.38 -20.32 -1.86
CA LEU A 392 -4.39 -21.40 -1.82
C LEU A 392 -4.82 -22.53 -0.88
N VAL A 393 -5.34 -22.20 0.30
CA VAL A 393 -5.90 -23.19 1.24
C VAL A 393 -7.08 -23.93 0.61
N GLU A 394 -7.99 -23.24 -0.07
CA GLU A 394 -9.13 -23.86 -0.74
C GLU A 394 -8.69 -24.84 -1.83
N LYS A 395 -7.71 -24.43 -2.65
CA LYS A 395 -7.13 -25.29 -3.69
C LYS A 395 -6.53 -26.58 -3.12
N GLU A 396 -5.82 -26.51 -2.00
CA GLU A 396 -5.26 -27.69 -1.33
C GLU A 396 -6.37 -28.59 -0.78
N LEU A 397 -7.42 -28.01 -0.18
CA LEU A 397 -8.59 -28.76 0.30
C LEU A 397 -9.35 -29.45 -0.83
N GLU A 398 -9.54 -28.78 -1.96
CA GLU A 398 -10.15 -29.35 -3.17
C GLU A 398 -9.30 -30.49 -3.77
N ALA A 399 -7.99 -30.41 -3.63
CA ALA A 399 -7.07 -31.48 -3.99
C ALA A 399 -7.06 -32.67 -3.01
N GLY A 400 -7.85 -32.60 -1.91
CA GLY A 400 -8.00 -33.67 -0.94
C GLY A 400 -6.99 -33.61 0.23
N ALA A 401 -6.34 -32.44 0.42
CA ALA A 401 -5.44 -32.29 1.56
C ALA A 401 -6.23 -32.31 2.89
N ASP A 402 -5.69 -33.01 3.89
CA ASP A 402 -6.24 -33.04 5.24
C ASP A 402 -6.07 -31.66 5.91
N PRO A 403 -7.15 -31.02 6.42
CA PRO A 403 -7.07 -29.76 7.13
C PRO A 403 -6.07 -29.72 8.29
N PHE A 404 -5.92 -30.84 9.00
CA PHE A 404 -4.98 -30.96 10.12
C PHE A 404 -3.52 -30.97 9.64
N GLU A 405 -3.23 -31.70 8.57
CA GLU A 405 -1.89 -31.72 7.97
C GLU A 405 -1.51 -30.38 7.32
N LEU A 406 -2.48 -29.60 6.80
CA LEU A 406 -2.23 -28.24 6.35
C LEU A 406 -1.76 -27.33 7.49
N VAL A 407 -2.38 -27.44 8.67
CA VAL A 407 -1.94 -26.66 9.84
C VAL A 407 -0.56 -27.13 10.31
N ARG A 408 -0.41 -28.45 10.53
CA ARG A 408 0.79 -29.03 11.13
C ARG A 408 2.01 -29.03 10.19
N GLY A 409 1.78 -29.43 8.95
CA GLY A 409 2.86 -29.65 7.97
C GLY A 409 3.21 -28.42 7.15
N ARG A 410 2.33 -27.40 7.11
CA ARG A 410 2.49 -26.22 6.25
C ARG A 410 2.48 -24.90 7.05
N LEU A 411 1.41 -24.57 7.77
CA LEU A 411 1.25 -23.29 8.44
C LEU A 411 2.22 -23.11 9.63
N ILE A 412 2.36 -24.12 10.50
CA ILE A 412 3.24 -24.05 11.66
C ILE A 412 4.71 -23.95 11.24
N PRO A 413 5.24 -24.75 10.31
CA PRO A 413 6.60 -24.58 9.81
C PRO A 413 6.86 -23.21 9.18
N ALA A 414 5.89 -22.69 8.40
CA ALA A 414 6.02 -21.38 7.75
C ALA A 414 6.15 -20.23 8.77
N ILE A 415 5.29 -20.18 9.80
CA ILE A 415 5.39 -19.12 10.81
C ILE A 415 6.62 -19.29 11.71
N THR A 416 7.09 -20.52 11.93
CA THR A 416 8.35 -20.80 12.64
C THR A 416 9.53 -20.25 11.86
N GLU A 417 9.57 -20.45 10.54
CA GLU A 417 10.59 -19.87 9.65
C GLU A 417 10.57 -18.34 9.71
N VAL A 418 9.38 -17.71 9.71
CA VAL A 418 9.24 -16.26 9.88
C VAL A 418 9.82 -15.78 11.21
N GLY A 419 9.57 -16.51 12.31
CA GLY A 419 10.16 -16.24 13.62
C GLY A 419 11.70 -16.30 13.57
N SER A 420 12.24 -17.34 12.97
CA SER A 420 13.70 -17.50 12.79
C SER A 420 14.31 -16.38 11.92
N LYS A 421 13.63 -15.96 10.85
CA LYS A 421 14.06 -14.82 10.03
C LYS A 421 14.06 -13.51 10.82
N TYR A 422 13.08 -13.33 11.69
CA TYR A 422 13.03 -12.15 12.57
C TYR A 422 14.20 -12.15 13.58
N GLU A 423 14.52 -13.27 14.21
CA GLU A 423 15.66 -13.41 15.12
C GLU A 423 16.99 -13.14 14.42
N ARG A 424 17.16 -13.63 13.20
CA ARG A 424 18.34 -13.37 12.36
C ARG A 424 18.40 -11.96 11.78
N ARG A 425 17.39 -11.10 12.06
CA ARG A 425 17.23 -9.75 11.49
C ARG A 425 17.10 -9.71 9.96
N GLU A 426 16.66 -10.80 9.36
CA GLU A 426 16.29 -10.88 7.94
C GLU A 426 14.87 -10.31 7.72
N TYR A 427 14.02 -10.46 8.74
CA TYR A 427 12.68 -9.86 8.79
C TYR A 427 12.60 -8.81 9.89
N PHE A 428 11.73 -7.81 9.67
CA PHE A 428 11.42 -6.74 10.61
C PHE A 428 10.01 -6.90 11.17
N LEU A 429 9.71 -6.17 12.24
CA LEU A 429 8.42 -6.29 12.94
C LEU A 429 7.19 -6.20 12.00
N PRO A 430 7.12 -5.28 11.01
CA PRO A 430 5.97 -5.22 10.10
C PRO A 430 5.78 -6.51 9.28
N GLN A 431 6.87 -7.15 8.83
CA GLN A 431 6.82 -8.42 8.09
C GLN A 431 6.35 -9.56 8.99
N LEU A 432 6.85 -9.63 10.22
CA LEU A 432 6.41 -10.60 11.23
C LEU A 432 4.89 -10.48 11.49
N LEU A 433 4.40 -9.26 11.68
CA LEU A 433 2.96 -9.00 11.92
C LEU A 433 2.10 -9.41 10.72
N ARG A 434 2.51 -9.06 9.51
CA ARG A 434 1.80 -9.46 8.28
C ARG A 434 1.74 -10.97 8.11
N SER A 435 2.85 -11.67 8.34
CA SER A 435 2.89 -13.14 8.28
C SER A 435 1.98 -13.78 9.33
N ALA A 436 1.94 -13.22 10.55
CA ALA A 436 1.05 -13.66 11.61
C ALA A 436 -0.43 -13.47 11.24
N GLU A 437 -0.81 -12.31 10.69
CA GLU A 437 -2.17 -12.03 10.20
C GLU A 437 -2.56 -12.97 9.04
N THR A 438 -1.63 -13.25 8.13
CA THR A 438 -1.84 -14.17 7.01
C THR A 438 -2.09 -15.59 7.53
N MET A 439 -1.30 -16.05 8.49
CA MET A 439 -1.52 -17.33 9.16
C MET A 439 -2.89 -17.39 9.86
N GLN A 440 -3.26 -16.34 10.60
CA GLN A 440 -4.58 -16.27 11.26
C GLN A 440 -5.72 -16.36 10.25
N THR A 441 -5.58 -15.73 9.08
CA THR A 441 -6.57 -15.76 8.01
C THR A 441 -6.71 -17.16 7.42
N ALA A 442 -5.60 -17.86 7.13
CA ALA A 442 -5.59 -19.24 6.69
C ALA A 442 -6.24 -20.17 7.72
N PHE A 443 -5.88 -20.00 8.98
CA PHE A 443 -6.38 -20.78 10.09
C PHE A 443 -7.89 -20.58 10.32
N ALA A 444 -8.39 -19.37 10.24
CA ALA A 444 -9.82 -19.09 10.38
C ALA A 444 -10.66 -19.84 9.33
N ARG A 445 -10.10 -20.09 8.14
CA ARG A 445 -10.75 -20.89 7.08
C ARG A 445 -10.76 -22.38 7.39
N LEU A 446 -9.70 -22.90 8.04
CA LEU A 446 -9.56 -24.32 8.37
C LEU A 446 -10.33 -24.70 9.66
N LYS A 447 -10.47 -23.78 10.61
CA LYS A 447 -11.07 -24.01 11.92
C LYS A 447 -12.43 -24.73 11.89
N PRO A 448 -13.43 -24.34 11.06
CA PRO A 448 -14.72 -25.03 11.01
C PRO A 448 -14.64 -26.48 10.53
N LEU A 449 -13.62 -26.81 9.72
CA LEU A 449 -13.40 -28.18 9.22
C LEU A 449 -12.78 -29.04 10.30
N LEU A 450 -11.85 -28.48 11.07
CA LEU A 450 -11.18 -29.15 12.18
C LEU A 450 -12.12 -29.43 13.38
N GLU A 451 -13.11 -28.55 13.61
CA GLU A 451 -14.10 -28.73 14.69
C GLU A 451 -15.13 -29.85 14.40
N ARG A 452 -15.29 -30.28 13.15
CA ARG A 452 -16.25 -31.35 12.77
C ARG A 452 -15.77 -32.77 13.07
N GLU A 453 -14.50 -32.98 13.31
CA GLU A 453 -13.92 -34.33 13.56
C GLU A 453 -13.82 -34.70 15.04
N ALA A 454 -14.22 -33.85 15.96
CA ALA A 454 -14.17 -34.13 17.40
C ALA A 454 -15.32 -35.02 17.86
N ASN A 455 -15.04 -36.30 18.12
CA ASN A 455 -15.98 -37.28 18.63
C ASN A 455 -16.45 -36.97 20.07
N ALA A 456 -17.75 -37.18 20.32
CA ALA A 456 -18.48 -36.88 21.56
C ALA A 456 -18.32 -37.96 22.64
N GLU A 457 -17.11 -38.28 23.08
CA GLU A 457 -16.89 -38.99 24.36
C GLU A 457 -16.60 -37.98 25.47
N ALA A 458 -16.86 -38.31 26.75
CA ALA A 458 -16.75 -37.44 27.92
C ALA A 458 -15.41 -36.66 27.92
N GLN A 459 -15.43 -35.46 27.34
CA GLN A 459 -14.24 -34.67 27.03
C GLN A 459 -13.66 -34.11 28.32
N LYS A 460 -12.36 -34.34 28.55
CA LYS A 460 -11.61 -33.67 29.61
C LYS A 460 -11.47 -32.17 29.28
N ILE A 461 -11.64 -31.31 30.30
CA ILE A 461 -11.76 -29.87 30.13
C ILE A 461 -10.42 -29.20 30.45
N ILE A 462 -9.92 -28.41 29.52
CA ILE A 462 -8.70 -27.60 29.71
C ILE A 462 -9.08 -26.12 29.57
N VAL A 463 -8.79 -25.34 30.59
CA VAL A 463 -8.90 -23.86 30.53
C VAL A 463 -7.58 -23.29 30.03
N VAL A 464 -7.59 -22.45 28.99
CA VAL A 464 -6.40 -21.80 28.48
C VAL A 464 -6.54 -20.27 28.48
N ALA A 465 -5.45 -19.57 28.79
CA ALA A 465 -5.42 -18.13 28.79
C ALA A 465 -4.02 -17.58 28.47
N THR A 466 -3.98 -16.41 27.86
CA THR A 466 -2.77 -15.56 27.89
C THR A 466 -2.87 -14.66 29.14
N VAL A 467 -1.82 -14.66 29.94
CA VAL A 467 -1.80 -14.01 31.26
C VAL A 467 -1.95 -12.49 31.22
N GLU A 468 -2.29 -11.87 32.36
CA GLU A 468 -2.49 -10.43 32.51
C GLU A 468 -1.31 -9.62 31.98
N GLY A 469 -1.63 -8.57 31.22
CA GLY A 469 -0.66 -7.67 30.58
C GLY A 469 -0.07 -8.20 29.27
N ASP A 470 -0.39 -9.43 28.86
CA ASP A 470 0.09 -9.99 27.60
C ASP A 470 -1.04 -10.08 26.56
N ILE A 471 -0.82 -9.45 25.40
CA ILE A 471 -1.79 -9.41 24.30
C ILE A 471 -1.49 -10.42 23.18
N HIS A 472 -0.41 -11.19 23.31
CA HIS A 472 0.04 -12.13 22.30
C HIS A 472 -0.65 -13.48 22.48
N ASP A 473 -1.59 -13.80 21.60
CA ASP A 473 -2.44 -15.00 21.72
C ASP A 473 -2.25 -16.04 20.61
N ILE A 474 -1.40 -15.79 19.61
CA ILE A 474 -1.20 -16.70 18.47
C ILE A 474 -0.75 -18.09 18.96
N GLY A 475 0.27 -18.15 19.81
CA GLY A 475 0.78 -19.39 20.36
C GLY A 475 -0.29 -20.15 21.16
N LYS A 476 -1.03 -19.43 22.01
CA LYS A 476 -2.15 -19.99 22.80
C LYS A 476 -3.26 -20.54 21.88
N ASN A 477 -3.61 -19.80 20.82
CA ASN A 477 -4.67 -20.23 19.89
C ASN A 477 -4.29 -21.54 19.16
N ILE A 478 -3.00 -21.69 18.80
CA ILE A 478 -2.48 -22.93 18.21
C ILE A 478 -2.56 -24.08 19.22
N VAL A 479 -2.14 -23.85 20.48
CA VAL A 479 -2.23 -24.85 21.54
C VAL A 479 -3.68 -25.23 21.81
N SER A 480 -4.59 -24.26 21.90
CA SER A 480 -6.03 -24.47 22.10
C SER A 480 -6.62 -25.37 21.01
N LEU A 481 -6.27 -25.10 19.76
CA LEU A 481 -6.73 -25.91 18.64
C LEU A 481 -6.19 -27.33 18.72
N MET A 482 -4.90 -27.49 18.94
CA MET A 482 -4.29 -28.82 18.99
C MET A 482 -4.85 -29.66 20.13
N LEU A 483 -5.07 -29.06 21.30
CA LEU A 483 -5.74 -29.72 22.40
C LEU A 483 -7.18 -30.15 22.02
N GLY A 484 -7.94 -29.25 21.37
CA GLY A 484 -9.29 -29.56 20.87
C GLY A 484 -9.31 -30.73 19.90
N ASN A 485 -8.38 -30.78 18.95
CA ASN A 485 -8.27 -31.87 17.97
C ASN A 485 -7.84 -33.22 18.58
N HIS A 486 -7.21 -33.16 19.72
CA HIS A 486 -6.86 -34.38 20.47
C HIS A 486 -7.91 -34.80 21.49
N GLY A 487 -9.15 -34.31 21.36
CA GLY A 487 -10.31 -34.76 22.13
C GLY A 487 -10.52 -34.05 23.47
N PHE A 488 -9.81 -32.95 23.72
CA PHE A 488 -10.05 -32.12 24.90
C PHE A 488 -11.13 -31.06 24.63
N LYS A 489 -11.95 -30.77 25.62
CA LYS A 489 -12.82 -29.59 25.59
C LYS A 489 -12.02 -28.39 26.08
N VAL A 490 -11.66 -27.49 25.17
CA VAL A 490 -10.89 -26.30 25.50
C VAL A 490 -11.81 -25.11 25.79
N VAL A 491 -11.61 -24.48 26.95
CA VAL A 491 -12.25 -23.22 27.34
C VAL A 491 -11.19 -22.13 27.20
N ASP A 492 -11.23 -21.41 26.11
CA ASP A 492 -10.28 -20.34 25.82
C ASP A 492 -10.81 -19.01 26.39
N LEU A 493 -10.09 -18.43 27.34
CA LEU A 493 -10.44 -17.17 27.99
C LEU A 493 -9.90 -15.94 27.25
N GLY A 494 -9.12 -16.13 26.17
CA GLY A 494 -8.54 -15.06 25.41
C GLY A 494 -7.19 -14.59 25.97
N LYS A 495 -6.94 -13.29 25.86
CA LYS A 495 -5.69 -12.62 26.22
C LYS A 495 -5.89 -11.59 27.31
N ASP A 496 -4.80 -11.19 27.99
CA ASP A 496 -4.82 -10.21 29.08
C ASP A 496 -5.79 -10.61 30.21
N VAL A 497 -5.69 -11.88 30.64
CA VAL A 497 -6.62 -12.47 31.60
C VAL A 497 -6.00 -12.49 33.00
N LYS A 498 -6.70 -11.94 33.99
CA LYS A 498 -6.27 -11.94 35.39
C LYS A 498 -6.29 -13.32 36.02
N ALA A 499 -5.40 -13.57 36.96
CA ALA A 499 -5.27 -14.85 37.66
C ALA A 499 -6.60 -15.31 38.31
N GLU A 500 -7.34 -14.38 38.92
CA GLU A 500 -8.64 -14.67 39.56
C GLU A 500 -9.65 -15.20 38.54
N ALA A 501 -9.74 -14.55 37.35
CA ALA A 501 -10.67 -14.95 36.30
C ALA A 501 -10.29 -16.32 35.71
N ILE A 502 -9.00 -16.62 35.58
CA ILE A 502 -8.54 -17.96 35.12
C ILE A 502 -8.94 -19.04 36.10
N VAL A 503 -8.70 -18.82 37.39
CA VAL A 503 -9.00 -19.78 38.45
C VAL A 503 -10.52 -19.94 38.63
N GLU A 504 -11.30 -18.86 38.55
CA GLU A 504 -12.78 -18.92 38.59
C GLU A 504 -13.34 -19.72 37.42
N ALA A 505 -12.82 -19.50 36.22
CA ALA A 505 -13.21 -20.29 35.05
C ALA A 505 -12.85 -21.78 35.21
N ALA A 506 -11.68 -22.08 35.77
CA ALA A 506 -11.26 -23.44 36.03
C ALA A 506 -12.23 -24.16 37.02
N VAL A 507 -12.67 -23.47 38.06
CA VAL A 507 -13.66 -23.97 39.03
C VAL A 507 -15.04 -24.12 38.36
N ALA A 508 -15.52 -23.09 37.67
CA ALA A 508 -16.83 -23.08 37.04
C ALA A 508 -17.00 -24.20 36.00
N HIS A 509 -15.95 -24.45 35.23
CA HIS A 509 -15.94 -25.48 34.19
C HIS A 509 -15.45 -26.85 34.70
N LYS A 510 -15.05 -26.96 35.96
CA LYS A 510 -14.45 -28.19 36.53
C LYS A 510 -13.27 -28.67 35.68
N ALA A 511 -12.34 -27.74 35.39
CA ALA A 511 -11.23 -28.02 34.51
C ALA A 511 -10.29 -29.11 35.04
N ASP A 512 -9.85 -29.99 34.18
CA ASP A 512 -8.85 -31.02 34.48
C ASP A 512 -7.42 -30.46 34.42
N LEU A 513 -7.19 -29.37 33.66
CA LEU A 513 -5.90 -28.75 33.47
C LEU A 513 -6.06 -27.24 33.14
N ILE A 514 -5.12 -26.43 33.57
CA ILE A 514 -5.00 -25.00 33.19
C ILE A 514 -3.77 -24.86 32.30
N GLY A 515 -3.91 -24.20 31.15
CA GLY A 515 -2.80 -23.82 30.23
C GLY A 515 -2.60 -22.32 30.22
N LEU A 516 -1.38 -21.86 30.50
CA LEU A 516 -1.01 -20.45 30.52
C LEU A 516 0.02 -20.14 29.43
N SER A 517 -0.16 -19.00 28.74
CA SER A 517 0.76 -18.53 27.71
C SER A 517 1.28 -17.11 28.05
N ALA A 518 2.57 -16.87 27.79
CA ALA A 518 3.18 -15.54 27.80
C ALA A 518 4.28 -15.42 26.74
N LEU A 519 4.36 -14.26 26.12
CA LEU A 519 5.39 -13.96 25.11
C LEU A 519 6.45 -12.97 25.61
N MET A 520 6.20 -12.23 26.70
CA MET A 520 7.12 -11.24 27.24
C MET A 520 7.65 -11.67 28.62
N THR A 521 8.92 -11.38 28.89
CA THR A 521 9.55 -11.66 30.19
C THR A 521 8.88 -10.90 31.33
N THR A 522 8.34 -9.71 31.06
CA THR A 522 7.60 -8.88 32.03
C THR A 522 6.24 -9.47 32.41
N THR A 523 5.60 -10.20 31.53
CA THR A 523 4.27 -10.82 31.74
C THR A 523 4.39 -12.27 32.22
N MET A 524 5.47 -12.97 31.87
CA MET A 524 5.74 -14.35 32.31
C MET A 524 5.61 -14.51 33.83
N VAL A 525 6.01 -13.51 34.61
CA VAL A 525 5.91 -13.56 36.08
C VAL A 525 4.47 -13.67 36.59
N ARG A 526 3.47 -13.25 35.80
CA ARG A 526 2.03 -13.36 36.13
C ARG A 526 1.53 -14.79 36.13
N MET A 527 2.24 -15.71 35.51
CA MET A 527 1.92 -17.15 35.60
C MET A 527 2.00 -17.65 37.05
N ARG A 528 2.96 -17.11 37.83
CA ARG A 528 3.10 -17.44 39.25
C ARG A 528 1.85 -17.06 40.02
N ASP A 529 1.26 -15.90 39.78
CA ASP A 529 0.07 -15.43 40.48
C ASP A 529 -1.08 -16.43 40.31
N THR A 530 -1.25 -17.00 39.11
CA THR A 530 -2.27 -18.03 38.83
C THR A 530 -1.94 -19.33 39.56
N VAL A 531 -0.69 -19.80 39.52
CA VAL A 531 -0.27 -21.05 40.20
C VAL A 531 -0.43 -20.94 41.71
N ASP A 532 -0.04 -19.80 42.29
CA ASP A 532 -0.16 -19.55 43.73
C ASP A 532 -1.64 -19.51 44.16
N LEU A 533 -2.51 -18.90 43.36
CA LEU A 533 -3.95 -18.85 43.62
C LEU A 533 -4.61 -20.24 43.54
N VAL A 534 -4.18 -21.08 42.58
CA VAL A 534 -4.63 -22.50 42.48
C VAL A 534 -4.26 -23.27 43.75
N LYS A 535 -3.02 -23.08 44.24
CA LYS A 535 -2.54 -23.71 45.50
C LYS A 535 -3.28 -23.20 46.73
N GLN A 536 -3.47 -21.89 46.85
CA GLN A 536 -4.18 -21.25 47.99
C GLN A 536 -5.63 -21.72 48.10
N ARG A 537 -6.30 -21.92 46.95
CA ARG A 537 -7.69 -22.43 46.93
C ARG A 537 -7.79 -23.96 47.07
N GLY A 538 -6.67 -24.65 47.18
CA GLY A 538 -6.64 -26.11 47.32
C GLY A 538 -7.20 -26.85 46.11
N LEU A 539 -7.14 -26.25 44.93
CA LEU A 539 -7.65 -26.85 43.71
C LEU A 539 -6.68 -27.92 43.24
N GLY A 540 -7.15 -29.15 43.20
CA GLY A 540 -6.36 -30.26 42.67
C GLY A 540 -6.16 -30.21 41.15
N VAL A 541 -5.96 -29.06 40.52
CA VAL A 541 -5.79 -28.91 39.08
C VAL A 541 -4.34 -28.63 38.73
N ASP A 542 -3.77 -29.32 37.74
CA ASP A 542 -2.41 -29.06 37.26
C ASP A 542 -2.37 -27.80 36.39
N VAL A 543 -1.22 -27.13 36.42
CA VAL A 543 -0.97 -25.95 35.56
C VAL A 543 0.15 -26.26 34.59
N MET A 544 -0.11 -26.05 33.32
CA MET A 544 0.83 -26.15 32.23
C MET A 544 1.18 -24.73 31.75
N VAL A 545 2.44 -24.44 31.50
CA VAL A 545 2.92 -23.13 31.07
C VAL A 545 3.77 -23.25 29.80
N GLY A 546 3.62 -22.30 28.89
CA GLY A 546 4.38 -22.25 27.64
C GLY A 546 4.42 -20.83 27.07
N GLY A 547 5.21 -20.67 26.00
CA GLY A 547 5.42 -19.41 25.32
C GLY A 547 6.90 -19.12 25.10
N ALA A 548 7.22 -18.22 24.17
CA ALA A 548 8.58 -18.01 23.66
C ALA A 548 9.62 -17.62 24.73
N VAL A 549 9.20 -17.02 25.84
CA VAL A 549 10.09 -16.58 26.94
C VAL A 549 10.07 -17.54 28.15
N VAL A 550 9.17 -18.51 28.15
CA VAL A 550 9.03 -19.45 29.27
C VAL A 550 10.09 -20.53 29.16
N THR A 551 10.76 -20.80 30.26
CA THR A 551 11.81 -21.84 30.34
C THR A 551 11.42 -22.96 31.29
N PRO A 552 11.98 -24.17 31.14
CA PRO A 552 11.77 -25.27 32.07
C PRO A 552 12.08 -24.87 33.54
N ALA A 553 13.20 -24.17 33.75
CA ALA A 553 13.62 -23.71 35.07
C ALA A 553 12.62 -22.73 35.70
N PHE A 554 12.03 -21.84 34.90
CA PHE A 554 10.99 -20.94 35.40
C PHE A 554 9.71 -21.73 35.80
N ALA A 555 9.25 -22.63 34.93
CA ALA A 555 8.07 -23.44 35.22
C ALA A 555 8.25 -24.26 36.51
N GLU A 556 9.42 -24.90 36.69
CA GLU A 556 9.78 -25.61 37.92
C GLU A 556 9.77 -24.68 39.14
N SER A 557 10.33 -23.47 39.01
CA SER A 557 10.40 -22.50 40.12
C SER A 557 9.05 -22.04 40.65
N ILE A 558 8.00 -22.10 39.84
CA ILE A 558 6.62 -21.79 40.24
C ILE A 558 5.78 -23.03 40.53
N GLY A 559 6.32 -24.24 40.27
CA GLY A 559 5.63 -25.51 40.47
C GLY A 559 4.58 -25.75 39.39
N ALA A 560 4.88 -25.42 38.16
CA ALA A 560 4.05 -25.68 36.97
C ALA A 560 4.76 -26.62 36.01
N ASN A 561 4.03 -27.17 35.05
CA ASN A 561 4.55 -28.07 34.03
C ASN A 561 4.88 -27.32 32.75
N TYR A 562 6.07 -27.51 32.21
CA TYR A 562 6.55 -26.80 31.01
C TYR A 562 6.19 -27.54 29.72
N SER A 563 5.73 -26.80 28.71
CA SER A 563 5.61 -27.26 27.32
C SER A 563 6.40 -26.36 26.38
N SER A 564 7.23 -26.94 25.54
CA SER A 564 8.11 -26.24 24.60
C SER A 564 7.35 -25.68 23.39
N ASP A 565 6.33 -26.38 22.95
CA ASP A 565 5.54 -26.07 21.77
C ASP A 565 4.13 -26.69 21.86
N ALA A 566 3.31 -26.49 20.83
CA ALA A 566 1.93 -26.95 20.82
C ALA A 566 1.80 -28.49 20.76
N VAL A 567 2.76 -29.19 20.18
CA VAL A 567 2.77 -30.66 20.13
C VAL A 567 3.13 -31.22 21.50
N ASP A 568 4.12 -30.63 22.13
CA ASP A 568 4.54 -30.98 23.49
C ASP A 568 3.44 -30.69 24.51
N ALA A 569 2.71 -29.57 24.35
CA ALA A 569 1.57 -29.22 25.17
C ALA A 569 0.47 -30.34 25.16
N VAL A 570 0.19 -30.88 23.97
CA VAL A 570 -0.78 -32.02 23.86
C VAL A 570 -0.25 -33.26 24.53
N ARG A 571 1.03 -33.60 24.34
CA ARG A 571 1.66 -34.77 24.98
C ARG A 571 1.62 -34.64 26.50
N LEU A 572 2.00 -33.47 26.99
CA LEU A 572 2.01 -33.13 28.42
C LEU A 572 0.61 -33.20 29.02
N ALA A 573 -0.39 -32.58 28.36
CA ALA A 573 -1.78 -32.64 28.81
C ALA A 573 -2.29 -34.06 28.94
N LYS A 574 -2.02 -34.93 27.94
CA LYS A 574 -2.38 -36.36 28.01
C LYS A 574 -1.72 -37.08 29.20
N SER A 575 -0.44 -36.81 29.45
CA SER A 575 0.30 -37.46 30.56
C SER A 575 -0.20 -37.01 31.93
N LEU A 576 -0.42 -35.70 32.13
CA LEU A 576 -0.91 -35.16 33.40
C LEU A 576 -2.34 -35.69 33.75
N ILE A 577 -3.21 -35.69 32.74
CA ILE A 577 -4.60 -36.15 32.92
C ILE A 577 -4.66 -37.68 33.14
N ALA A 578 -3.77 -38.47 32.50
CA ALA A 578 -3.68 -39.91 32.72
C ALA A 578 -3.13 -40.23 34.12
N ALA A 579 -2.13 -39.50 34.61
CA ALA A 579 -1.57 -39.70 35.95
C ALA A 579 -2.60 -39.48 37.06
N ARG A 580 -3.55 -38.55 36.85
CA ARG A 580 -4.67 -38.31 37.80
C ARG A 580 -5.73 -39.42 37.87
N LYS A 581 -5.89 -40.23 36.81
CA LYS A 581 -6.82 -41.38 36.83
C LYS A 581 -6.31 -42.50 37.71
N ASN A 582 -5.01 -42.52 38.07
CA ASN A 582 -4.36 -43.56 38.84
C ASN A 582 -4.16 -43.18 40.32
N GLN A 583 -4.55 -41.96 40.72
CA GLN A 583 -4.66 -41.52 42.14
C GLN A 583 -6.12 -41.45 42.56
#